data_8d3f21cfe2662bd04faccd8da13daefc
#
_entry.id   8d3f21cfe2662bd04faccd8da13daefc
#
_cell.length_a   1.000
_cell.length_b   1.000
_cell.length_c   1.000
_cell.angle_alpha   90.00
_cell.angle_beta   90.00
_cell.angle_gamma   90.00
#
_symmetry.space_group_name_H-M   'P 1'
#
loop_
_entity.id
_entity.type
_entity.pdbx_description
1 polymer ?
#
loop_
_entity_poly.entity_id
_entity_poly.type
_entity_poly.pdbx_seq_one_letter_code
_entity_poly.pdbx_strand_id
1 'polypeptide(L)'
;MRYIVIGAGAVGGTIGGRLAQAGHEVVLVARGAHLDALRARGLRLATSEGTFTLKIPAVGGPGELGLRDGDVLLLATKTQDAEAVLNEWAWQPGPIAEHGPDGNAAAGSLPVVCAQNGVASERIALRRFRHVYGMCVWLPATHLEPGMVEAQGTPKAGLLHLGRYPAGADATARQIGADLAGSGFLAPVTADVMRWKYGKLLANLANAIEALAGHRARSEAADLSRRARAEGIAVLDAAGIGYASDQESAAARGDR
;
A
#
# COMPACT_ATOMS: atom_id res chain seq x y z
N MET A 1 12.03 -12.98 -1.61
CA MET A 1 10.90 -12.66 -0.71
C MET A 1 9.62 -13.20 -1.30
N ARG A 2 8.66 -13.63 -0.47
CA ARG A 2 7.27 -13.87 -0.88
C ARG A 2 6.40 -12.74 -0.37
N TYR A 3 5.55 -12.19 -1.23
CA TYR A 3 4.66 -11.08 -0.89
C TYR A 3 3.24 -11.56 -0.61
N ILE A 4 2.74 -11.32 0.59
CA ILE A 4 1.36 -11.62 1.00
C ILE A 4 0.58 -10.31 0.95
N VAL A 5 -0.21 -10.14 -0.09
CA VAL A 5 -0.95 -8.90 -0.35
C VAL A 5 -2.30 -8.97 0.34
N ILE A 6 -2.40 -8.33 1.50
CA ILE A 6 -3.60 -8.31 2.33
C ILE A 6 -4.53 -7.19 1.85
N GLY A 7 -5.55 -7.60 1.08
CA GLY A 7 -6.46 -6.70 0.36
C GLY A 7 -6.10 -6.56 -1.11
N ALA A 8 -6.50 -7.52 -1.93
CA ALA A 8 -6.23 -7.57 -3.38
C ALA A 8 -7.11 -6.62 -4.22
N GLY A 9 -7.54 -5.48 -3.67
CA GLY A 9 -8.28 -4.43 -4.38
C GLY A 9 -7.39 -3.64 -5.35
N ALA A 10 -7.80 -2.41 -5.70
CA ALA A 10 -7.10 -1.58 -6.69
C ALA A 10 -5.59 -1.48 -6.45
N VAL A 11 -5.17 -1.03 -5.26
CA VAL A 11 -3.75 -0.86 -4.92
C VAL A 11 -3.06 -2.21 -4.77
N GLY A 12 -3.57 -3.07 -3.88
CA GLY A 12 -2.93 -4.36 -3.58
C GLY A 12 -2.92 -5.29 -4.77
N GLY A 13 -4.02 -5.39 -5.52
CA GLY A 13 -4.09 -6.22 -6.72
C GLY A 13 -3.13 -5.75 -7.82
N THR A 14 -2.96 -4.42 -7.99
CA THR A 14 -1.98 -3.89 -8.94
C THR A 14 -0.56 -4.18 -8.50
N ILE A 15 -0.21 -3.92 -7.24
CA ILE A 15 1.15 -4.18 -6.74
C ILE A 15 1.45 -5.68 -6.80
N GLY A 16 0.54 -6.53 -6.30
CA GLY A 16 0.70 -7.98 -6.33
C GLY A 16 0.77 -8.55 -7.74
N GLY A 17 -0.06 -8.04 -8.64
CA GLY A 17 -0.05 -8.44 -10.05
C GLY A 17 1.26 -8.10 -10.75
N ARG A 18 1.78 -6.88 -10.57
CA ARG A 18 3.06 -6.47 -11.15
C ARG A 18 4.25 -7.24 -10.55
N LEU A 19 4.26 -7.47 -9.25
CA LEU A 19 5.27 -8.32 -8.60
C LEU A 19 5.25 -9.75 -9.19
N ALA A 20 4.06 -10.34 -9.36
CA ALA A 20 3.92 -11.66 -9.97
C ALA A 20 4.37 -11.69 -11.44
N GLN A 21 4.07 -10.65 -12.24
CA GLN A 21 4.58 -10.52 -13.61
C GLN A 21 6.10 -10.46 -13.66
N ALA A 22 6.74 -9.85 -12.65
CA ALA A 22 8.21 -9.80 -12.54
C ALA A 22 8.84 -11.09 -11.98
N GLY A 23 8.02 -12.12 -11.70
CA GLY A 23 8.50 -13.43 -11.26
C GLY A 23 8.64 -13.58 -9.73
N HIS A 24 8.16 -12.62 -8.96
CA HIS A 24 8.12 -12.76 -7.50
C HIS A 24 7.00 -13.70 -7.06
N GLU A 25 7.23 -14.39 -5.96
CA GLU A 25 6.20 -15.21 -5.32
C GLU A 25 5.19 -14.30 -4.60
N VAL A 26 3.92 -14.42 -4.97
CA VAL A 26 2.83 -13.59 -4.46
C VAL A 26 1.66 -14.46 -4.03
N VAL A 27 1.03 -14.10 -2.91
CA VAL A 27 -0.27 -14.61 -2.48
C VAL A 27 -1.22 -13.44 -2.30
N LEU A 28 -2.39 -13.50 -2.91
CA LEU A 28 -3.43 -12.48 -2.75
C LEU A 28 -4.39 -12.87 -1.65
N VAL A 29 -4.71 -11.92 -0.77
CA VAL A 29 -5.74 -12.10 0.25
C VAL A 29 -6.96 -11.26 -0.11
N ALA A 30 -8.11 -11.90 -0.28
CA ALA A 30 -9.35 -11.26 -0.67
C ALA A 30 -10.55 -11.91 0.03
N ARG A 31 -11.74 -11.33 -0.14
CA ARG A 31 -12.98 -11.85 0.46
C ARG A 31 -14.13 -11.88 -0.56
N GLY A 32 -15.13 -12.72 -0.30
CA GLY A 32 -16.38 -12.79 -1.08
C GLY A 32 -16.16 -12.97 -2.57
N ALA A 33 -17.01 -12.39 -3.38
CA ALA A 33 -17.00 -12.55 -4.84
C ALA A 33 -15.65 -12.25 -5.51
N HIS A 34 -14.83 -11.37 -4.91
CA HIS A 34 -13.50 -11.11 -5.43
C HIS A 34 -12.56 -12.30 -5.23
N LEU A 35 -12.56 -12.91 -4.05
CA LEU A 35 -11.81 -14.14 -3.77
C LEU A 35 -12.24 -15.28 -4.72
N ASP A 36 -13.55 -15.49 -4.86
CA ASP A 36 -14.09 -16.53 -5.73
C ASP A 36 -13.63 -16.34 -7.18
N ALA A 37 -13.64 -15.09 -7.65
CA ALA A 37 -13.19 -14.76 -9.00
C ALA A 37 -11.68 -14.98 -9.18
N LEU A 38 -10.86 -14.59 -8.19
CA LEU A 38 -9.41 -14.83 -8.20
C LEU A 38 -9.08 -16.32 -8.25
N ARG A 39 -9.76 -17.14 -7.46
CA ARG A 39 -9.58 -18.60 -7.45
C ARG A 39 -10.01 -19.26 -8.75
N ALA A 40 -11.13 -18.86 -9.28
CA ALA A 40 -11.69 -19.46 -10.49
C ALA A 40 -10.92 -19.06 -11.76
N ARG A 41 -10.59 -17.78 -11.90
CA ARG A 41 -10.09 -17.21 -13.16
C ARG A 41 -8.70 -16.59 -13.06
N GLY A 42 -8.18 -16.34 -11.86
CA GLY A 42 -6.97 -15.55 -11.60
C GLY A 42 -7.26 -14.05 -11.58
N LEU A 43 -6.22 -13.26 -11.38
CA LEU A 43 -6.28 -11.80 -11.41
C LEU A 43 -6.19 -11.30 -12.86
N ARG A 44 -7.18 -10.55 -13.31
CA ARG A 44 -7.11 -9.77 -14.55
C ARG A 44 -6.53 -8.40 -14.23
N LEU A 45 -5.35 -8.14 -14.73
CA LEU A 45 -4.64 -6.86 -14.59
C LEU A 45 -4.69 -6.13 -15.93
N ALA A 46 -5.50 -5.09 -16.02
CA ALA A 46 -5.55 -4.19 -17.18
C ALA A 46 -4.58 -3.03 -16.99
N THR A 47 -3.72 -2.81 -17.96
CA THR A 47 -2.69 -1.78 -17.97
C THR A 47 -2.66 -1.07 -19.31
N SER A 48 -1.84 -0.01 -19.45
CA SER A 48 -1.58 0.63 -20.74
C SER A 48 -0.94 -0.31 -21.78
N GLU A 49 -0.32 -1.40 -21.35
CA GLU A 49 0.32 -2.41 -22.21
C GLU A 49 -0.65 -3.52 -22.66
N GLY A 50 -1.83 -3.60 -22.04
CA GLY A 50 -2.84 -4.62 -22.31
C GLY A 50 -3.43 -5.24 -21.05
N THR A 51 -4.24 -6.27 -21.23
CA THR A 51 -4.87 -7.01 -20.13
C THR A 51 -4.22 -8.38 -19.98
N PHE A 52 -3.71 -8.66 -18.77
CA PHE A 52 -3.04 -9.89 -18.41
C PHE A 52 -3.89 -10.71 -17.44
N THR A 53 -3.95 -12.02 -17.63
CA THR A 53 -4.57 -12.94 -16.67
C THR A 53 -3.47 -13.67 -15.90
N LEU A 54 -3.37 -13.40 -14.60
CA LEU A 54 -2.31 -13.90 -13.73
C LEU A 54 -2.88 -14.95 -12.78
N LYS A 55 -2.32 -16.15 -12.81
CA LYS A 55 -2.68 -17.25 -11.90
C LYS A 55 -1.90 -17.12 -10.60
N ILE A 56 -2.33 -16.20 -9.74
CA ILE A 56 -1.72 -15.95 -8.43
C ILE A 56 -2.55 -16.69 -7.38
N PRO A 57 -1.92 -17.46 -6.46
CA PRO A 57 -2.64 -18.07 -5.33
C PRO A 57 -3.46 -17.04 -4.55
N ALA A 58 -4.70 -17.39 -4.20
CA ALA A 58 -5.60 -16.49 -3.48
C ALA A 58 -6.25 -17.20 -2.29
N VAL A 59 -6.19 -16.54 -1.11
CA VAL A 59 -6.70 -17.06 0.16
C VAL A 59 -7.68 -16.07 0.80
N GLY A 60 -8.55 -16.58 1.68
CA GLY A 60 -9.53 -15.77 2.39
C GLY A 60 -8.96 -15.09 3.64
N GLY A 61 -7.91 -15.65 4.22
CA GLY A 61 -7.30 -15.15 5.45
C GLY A 61 -6.07 -15.95 5.84
N PRO A 62 -5.45 -15.62 6.99
CA PRO A 62 -4.20 -16.23 7.41
C PRO A 62 -4.34 -17.72 7.75
N GLY A 63 -5.52 -18.20 8.14
CA GLY A 63 -5.75 -19.62 8.46
C GLY A 63 -5.62 -20.57 7.27
N GLU A 64 -5.58 -20.04 6.04
CA GLU A 64 -5.38 -20.83 4.82
C GLU A 64 -3.92 -20.78 4.32
N LEU A 65 -3.01 -20.13 5.05
CA LEU A 65 -1.64 -19.88 4.60
C LEU A 65 -0.62 -20.13 5.71
N GLY A 66 0.32 -21.03 5.47
CA GLY A 66 1.52 -21.15 6.32
C GLY A 66 2.48 -19.97 6.07
N LEU A 67 2.74 -19.18 7.12
CA LEU A 67 3.73 -18.11 7.09
C LEU A 67 5.15 -18.70 7.21
N ARG A 68 6.12 -18.07 6.53
CA ARG A 68 7.50 -18.55 6.50
C ARG A 68 8.50 -17.41 6.48
N ASP A 69 9.76 -17.73 6.76
CA ASP A 69 10.86 -16.76 6.62
C ASP A 69 10.91 -16.17 5.21
N GLY A 70 11.17 -14.87 5.15
CA GLY A 70 11.19 -14.12 3.89
C GLY A 70 9.82 -13.68 3.39
N ASP A 71 8.74 -13.91 4.16
CA ASP A 71 7.43 -13.32 3.88
C ASP A 71 7.43 -11.83 4.20
N VAL A 72 6.76 -11.06 3.34
CA VAL A 72 6.46 -9.65 3.51
C VAL A 72 4.95 -9.46 3.45
N LEU A 73 4.36 -8.94 4.51
CA LEU A 73 2.94 -8.62 4.57
C LEU A 73 2.72 -7.23 3.96
N LEU A 74 2.01 -7.13 2.83
CA LEU A 74 1.67 -5.87 2.19
C LEU A 74 0.21 -5.54 2.49
N LEU A 75 -0.02 -4.63 3.45
CA LEU A 75 -1.34 -4.22 3.89
C LEU A 75 -1.92 -3.16 2.95
N ALA A 76 -2.94 -3.54 2.18
CA ALA A 76 -3.62 -2.70 1.20
C ALA A 76 -5.15 -2.67 1.37
N THR A 77 -5.66 -3.06 2.54
CA THR A 77 -7.07 -2.90 2.93
C THR A 77 -7.39 -1.42 3.16
N LYS A 78 -8.67 -1.09 3.30
CA LYS A 78 -9.05 0.26 3.73
C LYS A 78 -8.59 0.52 5.16
N THR A 79 -8.25 1.77 5.49
CA THR A 79 -7.69 2.13 6.81
C THR A 79 -8.60 1.75 7.98
N GLN A 80 -9.92 1.85 7.81
CA GLN A 80 -10.89 1.45 8.84
C GLN A 80 -10.86 -0.04 9.17
N ASP A 81 -10.41 -0.88 8.24
CA ASP A 81 -10.30 -2.34 8.45
C ASP A 81 -8.91 -2.74 8.99
N ALA A 82 -7.94 -1.83 8.98
CA ALA A 82 -6.54 -2.13 9.25
C ALA A 82 -6.32 -2.75 10.62
N GLU A 83 -6.98 -2.24 11.67
CA GLU A 83 -6.78 -2.73 13.04
C GLU A 83 -7.25 -4.18 13.21
N ALA A 84 -8.44 -4.49 12.71
CA ALA A 84 -8.99 -5.86 12.77
C ALA A 84 -8.11 -6.84 12.00
N VAL A 85 -7.70 -6.47 10.79
CA VAL A 85 -6.83 -7.28 9.94
C VAL A 85 -5.46 -7.50 10.60
N LEU A 86 -4.83 -6.45 11.10
CA LEU A 86 -3.53 -6.57 11.78
C LEU A 86 -3.61 -7.43 13.04
N ASN A 87 -4.72 -7.39 13.79
CA ASN A 87 -4.97 -8.29 14.92
C ASN A 87 -5.03 -9.75 14.46
N GLU A 88 -5.77 -10.04 13.39
CA GLU A 88 -5.93 -11.39 12.87
C GLU A 88 -4.58 -11.98 12.40
N TRP A 89 -3.73 -11.18 11.76
CA TRP A 89 -2.45 -11.63 11.19
C TRP A 89 -1.31 -11.70 12.19
N ALA A 90 -1.26 -10.80 13.18
CA ALA A 90 -0.11 -10.70 14.10
C ALA A 90 0.07 -11.95 14.99
N TRP A 91 -1.02 -12.65 15.30
CA TRP A 91 -1.02 -13.80 16.22
C TRP A 91 -0.98 -15.14 15.50
N GLN A 92 -0.84 -15.15 14.19
CA GLN A 92 -0.65 -16.40 13.46
C GLN A 92 0.70 -17.03 13.82
N PRO A 93 0.80 -18.37 13.79
CA PRO A 93 2.09 -19.02 13.87
C PRO A 93 3.04 -18.45 12.81
N GLY A 94 4.14 -17.92 13.26
CA GLY A 94 5.16 -17.33 12.40
C GLY A 94 6.26 -18.33 12.03
N PRO A 95 7.28 -17.88 11.30
CA PRO A 95 8.44 -18.68 10.97
C PRO A 95 9.12 -19.25 12.22
N ILE A 96 9.59 -20.48 12.15
CA ILE A 96 10.19 -21.23 13.28
C ILE A 96 11.51 -20.59 13.78
N ALA A 97 12.16 -19.74 12.98
CA ALA A 97 13.51 -19.23 13.25
C ALA A 97 13.60 -18.19 14.39
N GLU A 98 12.52 -17.52 14.75
CA GLU A 98 12.50 -16.56 15.86
C GLU A 98 11.58 -17.04 17.00
N HIS A 99 12.03 -18.05 17.72
CA HIS A 99 11.35 -18.45 18.96
C HIS A 99 11.62 -17.39 20.03
N GLY A 100 10.55 -16.73 20.49
CA GLY A 100 10.58 -16.04 21.78
C GLY A 100 10.80 -17.03 22.92
N PRO A 101 11.04 -16.56 24.15
CA PRO A 101 11.28 -17.42 25.31
C PRO A 101 10.19 -18.47 25.55
N ASP A 102 9.00 -18.32 24.95
CA ASP A 102 7.86 -19.22 25.04
C ASP A 102 7.72 -20.20 23.85
N GLY A 103 8.70 -20.27 22.95
CA GLY A 103 8.73 -21.24 21.83
C GLY A 103 7.77 -20.95 20.67
N ASN A 104 6.98 -19.88 20.71
CA ASN A 104 6.05 -19.48 19.65
C ASN A 104 6.58 -18.25 18.90
N ALA A 105 7.01 -18.46 17.67
CA ALA A 105 7.25 -17.35 16.76
C ALA A 105 5.90 -16.82 16.24
N ALA A 106 5.55 -15.59 16.59
CA ALA A 106 4.38 -14.94 16.06
C ALA A 106 4.72 -14.23 14.75
N ALA A 107 3.74 -14.13 13.83
CA ALA A 107 3.86 -13.37 12.59
C ALA A 107 4.24 -11.89 12.79
N GLY A 108 4.13 -11.39 14.02
CA GLY A 108 4.57 -10.04 14.40
C GLY A 108 6.05 -9.74 14.21
N SER A 109 6.90 -10.76 13.95
CA SER A 109 8.30 -10.57 13.54
C SER A 109 8.47 -10.30 12.04
N LEU A 110 7.46 -10.63 11.21
CA LEU A 110 7.52 -10.39 9.77
C LEU A 110 7.42 -8.90 9.42
N PRO A 111 8.06 -8.47 8.33
CA PRO A 111 7.90 -7.12 7.80
C PRO A 111 6.44 -6.87 7.37
N VAL A 112 5.86 -5.77 7.82
CA VAL A 112 4.56 -5.29 7.33
C VAL A 112 4.72 -3.94 6.64
N VAL A 113 4.26 -3.85 5.40
CA VAL A 113 4.27 -2.64 4.58
C VAL A 113 2.87 -2.06 4.52
N CYS A 114 2.66 -0.87 5.07
CA CYS A 114 1.38 -0.16 5.02
C CYS A 114 1.25 0.59 3.69
N ALA A 115 0.56 -0.02 2.72
CA ALA A 115 0.32 0.54 1.38
C ALA A 115 -1.00 1.31 1.28
N GLN A 116 -1.50 1.81 2.40
CA GLN A 116 -2.75 2.57 2.46
C GLN A 116 -2.50 4.07 2.34
N ASN A 117 -3.49 4.78 1.81
CA ASN A 117 -3.58 6.23 1.95
C ASN A 117 -3.75 6.62 3.42
N GLY A 118 -3.44 7.87 3.75
CA GLY A 118 -3.49 8.37 5.12
C GLY A 118 -2.21 8.06 5.91
N VAL A 119 -2.22 8.34 7.21
CA VAL A 119 -1.04 8.37 8.08
C VAL A 119 -1.25 7.63 9.40
N ALA A 120 -2.33 6.85 9.53
CA ALA A 120 -2.67 6.17 10.77
C ALA A 120 -2.22 4.71 10.85
N SER A 121 -2.15 4.04 9.69
CA SER A 121 -1.96 2.58 9.62
C SER A 121 -0.63 2.11 10.19
N GLU A 122 0.44 2.88 9.98
CA GLU A 122 1.78 2.54 10.47
C GLU A 122 1.83 2.50 12.01
N ARG A 123 1.19 3.48 12.66
CA ARG A 123 1.12 3.51 14.13
C ARG A 123 0.28 2.37 14.69
N ILE A 124 -0.79 1.99 14.00
CA ILE A 124 -1.63 0.83 14.37
C ILE A 124 -0.81 -0.45 14.20
N ALA A 125 -0.10 -0.59 13.10
CA ALA A 125 0.75 -1.75 12.81
C ALA A 125 1.89 -1.91 13.83
N LEU A 126 2.54 -0.82 14.25
CA LEU A 126 3.67 -0.84 15.18
C LEU A 126 3.31 -1.39 16.57
N ARG A 127 2.03 -1.40 16.93
CA ARG A 127 1.55 -2.02 18.18
C ARG A 127 1.61 -3.55 18.15
N ARG A 128 1.77 -4.15 16.97
CA ARG A 128 1.65 -5.60 16.75
C ARG A 128 2.84 -6.19 16.01
N PHE A 129 3.52 -5.40 15.21
CA PHE A 129 4.63 -5.82 14.36
C PHE A 129 5.90 -5.03 14.69
N ARG A 130 7.04 -5.72 14.75
CA ARG A 130 8.35 -5.09 15.05
C ARG A 130 8.93 -4.34 13.85
N HIS A 131 8.62 -4.79 12.64
CA HIS A 131 9.18 -4.28 11.39
C HIS A 131 8.07 -3.68 10.53
N VAL A 132 7.80 -2.39 10.77
CA VAL A 132 6.76 -1.65 10.06
C VAL A 132 7.38 -0.70 9.04
N TYR A 133 6.83 -0.70 7.84
CA TYR A 133 7.23 0.16 6.74
C TYR A 133 6.02 0.95 6.24
N GLY A 134 6.22 2.24 6.04
CA GLY A 134 5.23 3.08 5.36
C GLY A 134 5.47 3.05 3.86
N MET A 135 4.38 3.13 3.10
CA MET A 135 4.44 3.33 1.66
C MET A 135 3.53 4.49 1.26
N CYS A 136 4.11 5.54 0.65
CA CYS A 136 3.33 6.63 0.06
C CYS A 136 2.99 6.23 -1.38
N VAL A 137 1.71 5.96 -1.63
CA VAL A 137 1.23 5.31 -2.86
C VAL A 137 0.63 6.35 -3.82
N TRP A 138 1.32 6.68 -4.90
CA TRP A 138 0.80 7.40 -6.06
C TRP A 138 0.58 6.38 -7.18
N LEU A 139 -0.59 5.76 -7.18
CA LEU A 139 -0.95 4.67 -8.09
C LEU A 139 -2.39 4.88 -8.55
N PRO A 140 -2.61 5.40 -9.77
CA PRO A 140 -3.95 5.48 -10.36
C PRO A 140 -4.42 4.07 -10.70
N ALA A 141 -5.23 3.50 -9.84
CA ALA A 141 -5.77 2.16 -10.01
C ALA A 141 -7.22 2.08 -9.57
N THR A 142 -8.00 1.24 -10.23
CA THR A 142 -9.41 0.99 -9.94
C THR A 142 -9.68 -0.50 -9.77
N HIS A 143 -10.72 -0.80 -9.01
CA HIS A 143 -11.24 -2.16 -8.81
C HIS A 143 -12.76 -2.05 -8.73
N LEU A 144 -13.43 -2.31 -9.84
CA LEU A 144 -14.89 -2.20 -9.99
C LEU A 144 -15.55 -3.57 -10.13
N GLU A 145 -14.85 -4.55 -10.69
CA GLU A 145 -15.36 -5.89 -10.93
C GLU A 145 -14.54 -6.96 -10.18
N PRO A 146 -15.21 -7.98 -9.59
CA PRO A 146 -14.51 -9.09 -8.95
C PRO A 146 -13.52 -9.80 -9.89
N GLY A 147 -12.29 -9.95 -9.42
CA GLY A 147 -11.19 -10.59 -10.18
C GLY A 147 -10.46 -9.65 -11.14
N MET A 148 -10.81 -8.36 -11.21
CA MET A 148 -10.17 -7.42 -12.13
C MET A 148 -9.68 -6.16 -11.41
N VAL A 149 -8.47 -5.72 -11.75
CA VAL A 149 -7.92 -4.41 -11.38
C VAL A 149 -7.39 -3.70 -12.62
N GLU A 150 -7.51 -2.39 -12.65
CA GLU A 150 -7.02 -1.55 -13.74
C GLU A 150 -5.99 -0.56 -13.20
N ALA A 151 -4.86 -0.41 -13.90
CA ALA A 151 -3.77 0.49 -13.56
C ALA A 151 -3.15 1.05 -14.83
N GLN A 152 -3.57 2.24 -15.24
CA GLN A 152 -3.23 2.86 -16.53
C GLN A 152 -1.97 3.73 -16.49
N GLY A 153 -1.20 3.70 -15.40
CA GLY A 153 0.05 4.46 -15.28
C GLY A 153 1.10 4.07 -16.33
N THR A 154 1.69 5.04 -17.01
CA THR A 154 2.73 4.86 -18.03
C THR A 154 3.76 5.98 -17.94
N PRO A 155 5.06 5.76 -18.21
CA PRO A 155 5.74 4.49 -18.50
C PRO A 155 5.93 3.60 -17.27
N LYS A 156 5.64 4.09 -16.07
CA LYS A 156 5.66 3.34 -14.81
C LYS A 156 4.24 3.24 -14.27
N ALA A 157 3.91 2.11 -13.65
CA ALA A 157 2.58 1.88 -13.09
C ALA A 157 2.21 2.89 -12.00
N GLY A 158 3.21 3.36 -11.23
CA GLY A 158 3.03 4.33 -10.17
C GLY A 158 4.33 4.68 -9.45
N LEU A 159 4.22 5.59 -8.46
CA LEU A 159 5.32 5.99 -7.58
C LEU A 159 5.00 5.56 -6.15
N LEU A 160 5.90 4.79 -5.54
CA LEU A 160 5.76 4.15 -4.24
C LEU A 160 6.96 4.52 -3.36
N HIS A 161 6.92 5.66 -2.65
CA HIS A 161 7.97 5.95 -1.68
C HIS A 161 7.87 4.96 -0.52
N LEU A 162 8.98 4.32 -0.18
CA LEU A 162 9.05 3.30 0.86
C LEU A 162 10.07 3.71 1.92
N GLY A 163 9.78 3.43 3.18
CA GLY A 163 10.71 3.64 4.29
C GLY A 163 10.26 2.96 5.56
N ARG A 164 11.18 2.80 6.51
CA ARG A 164 10.86 2.24 7.81
C ARG A 164 10.05 3.25 8.64
N TYR A 165 9.09 2.76 9.40
CA TYR A 165 8.34 3.57 10.37
C TYR A 165 8.90 3.35 11.80
N PRO A 166 9.08 4.41 12.63
CA PRO A 166 8.71 5.81 12.34
C PRO A 166 9.68 6.53 11.41
N ALA A 167 10.91 6.08 11.28
CA ALA A 167 11.93 6.63 10.40
C ALA A 167 13.00 5.59 10.06
N GLY A 168 13.73 5.82 8.97
CA GLY A 168 14.87 5.01 8.55
C GLY A 168 14.68 4.28 7.22
N ALA A 169 15.80 3.70 6.77
CA ALA A 169 15.89 2.89 5.54
C ALA A 169 16.88 1.75 5.80
N ASP A 170 16.38 0.56 6.03
CA ASP A 170 17.17 -0.64 6.28
C ASP A 170 17.32 -1.52 5.02
N ALA A 171 17.99 -2.67 5.18
CA ALA A 171 18.20 -3.61 4.08
C ALA A 171 16.88 -4.17 3.54
N THR A 172 15.90 -4.42 4.42
CA THR A 172 14.56 -4.92 4.02
C THR A 172 13.81 -3.88 3.19
N ALA A 173 13.81 -2.59 3.60
CA ALA A 173 13.20 -1.53 2.80
C ALA A 173 13.87 -1.41 1.41
N ARG A 174 15.21 -1.50 1.35
CA ARG A 174 15.95 -1.47 0.09
C ARG A 174 15.61 -2.65 -0.83
N GLN A 175 15.50 -3.85 -0.27
CA GLN A 175 15.15 -5.03 -1.05
C GLN A 175 13.72 -4.92 -1.60
N ILE A 176 12.73 -4.55 -0.77
CA ILE A 176 11.34 -4.34 -1.21
C ILE A 176 11.28 -3.24 -2.29
N GLY A 177 12.03 -2.14 -2.10
CA GLY A 177 12.12 -1.08 -3.09
C GLY A 177 12.70 -1.55 -4.42
N ALA A 178 13.74 -2.39 -4.40
CA ALA A 178 14.34 -2.98 -5.60
C ALA A 178 13.35 -3.93 -6.32
N ASP A 179 12.63 -4.78 -5.58
CA ASP A 179 11.64 -5.70 -6.14
C ASP A 179 10.48 -4.93 -6.81
N LEU A 180 10.00 -3.86 -6.16
CA LEU A 180 8.98 -2.98 -6.74
C LEU A 180 9.48 -2.23 -7.98
N ALA A 181 10.73 -1.75 -7.96
CA ALA A 181 11.33 -1.07 -9.11
C ALA A 181 11.48 -2.02 -10.30
N GLY A 182 11.91 -3.26 -10.06
CA GLY A 182 11.95 -4.35 -11.04
C GLY A 182 10.58 -4.74 -11.58
N SER A 183 9.52 -4.45 -10.82
CA SER A 183 8.11 -4.75 -11.16
C SER A 183 7.38 -3.59 -11.86
N GLY A 184 8.11 -2.59 -12.35
CA GLY A 184 7.54 -1.51 -13.17
C GLY A 184 7.06 -0.30 -12.39
N PHE A 185 7.41 -0.15 -11.10
CA PHE A 185 7.14 1.06 -10.34
C PHE A 185 8.37 2.00 -10.26
N LEU A 186 8.15 3.24 -9.90
CA LEU A 186 9.16 4.05 -9.22
C LEU A 186 9.04 3.78 -7.73
N ALA A 187 10.08 3.26 -7.11
CA ALA A 187 10.04 2.85 -5.72
C ALA A 187 11.24 3.38 -4.91
N PRO A 188 11.38 4.71 -4.78
CA PRO A 188 12.47 5.30 -4.01
C PRO A 188 12.35 4.95 -2.54
N VAL A 189 13.47 4.53 -1.94
CA VAL A 189 13.57 4.29 -0.51
C VAL A 189 14.04 5.55 0.19
N THR A 190 13.31 5.97 1.22
CA THR A 190 13.57 7.20 1.98
C THR A 190 13.62 6.93 3.48
N ALA A 191 14.44 7.68 4.19
CA ALA A 191 14.49 7.59 5.65
C ALA A 191 13.28 8.24 6.35
N ASP A 192 12.55 9.11 5.65
CA ASP A 192 11.37 9.81 6.18
C ASP A 192 10.17 9.63 5.23
N VAL A 193 9.62 8.43 5.21
CA VAL A 193 8.47 8.11 4.37
C VAL A 193 7.20 8.84 4.83
N MET A 194 7.08 9.12 6.13
CA MET A 194 5.90 9.80 6.65
C MET A 194 5.77 11.23 6.13
N ARG A 195 6.89 11.91 5.90
CA ARG A 195 6.89 13.23 5.26
C ARG A 195 6.18 13.22 3.90
N TRP A 196 6.40 12.20 3.10
CA TRP A 196 5.72 11.99 1.80
C TRP A 196 4.24 11.65 1.98
N LYS A 197 3.92 10.85 2.99
CA LYS A 197 2.51 10.50 3.28
C LYS A 197 1.72 11.71 3.77
N TYR A 198 2.30 12.57 4.59
CA TYR A 198 1.65 13.82 5.03
C TYR A 198 1.49 14.80 3.86
N GLY A 199 2.48 14.96 2.99
CA GLY A 199 2.34 15.77 1.78
C GLY A 199 1.20 15.27 0.89
N LYS A 200 1.10 13.95 0.69
CA LYS A 200 -0.01 13.35 -0.07
C LYS A 200 -1.36 13.50 0.64
N LEU A 201 -1.40 13.42 1.97
CA LEU A 201 -2.63 13.67 2.73
C LEU A 201 -3.21 15.05 2.45
N LEU A 202 -2.35 16.09 2.43
CA LEU A 202 -2.75 17.45 2.09
C LEU A 202 -3.35 17.53 0.66
N ALA A 203 -2.78 16.82 -0.30
CA ALA A 203 -3.32 16.75 -1.65
C ALA A 203 -4.68 16.03 -1.69
N ASN A 204 -4.87 15.01 -0.86
CA ASN A 204 -6.10 14.21 -0.82
C ASN A 204 -7.27 14.90 -0.08
N LEU A 205 -7.05 16.02 0.62
CA LEU A 205 -8.14 16.76 1.27
C LEU A 205 -9.21 17.25 0.28
N ALA A 206 -8.83 17.50 -0.97
CA ALA A 206 -9.76 17.87 -2.02
C ALA A 206 -10.70 16.74 -2.46
N ASN A 207 -10.35 15.46 -2.23
CA ASN A 207 -11.10 14.32 -2.76
C ASN A 207 -12.55 14.29 -2.29
N ALA A 208 -12.82 14.60 -1.01
CA ALA A 208 -14.17 14.63 -0.46
C ALA A 208 -14.98 15.78 -1.08
N ILE A 209 -14.36 16.93 -1.30
CA ILE A 209 -14.97 18.11 -1.90
C ILE A 209 -15.35 17.82 -3.37
N GLU A 210 -14.43 17.20 -4.12
CA GLU A 210 -14.68 16.79 -5.51
C GLU A 210 -15.79 15.74 -5.60
N ALA A 211 -15.84 14.79 -4.67
CA ALA A 211 -16.87 13.75 -4.64
C ALA A 211 -18.27 14.35 -4.38
N LEU A 212 -18.39 15.36 -3.55
CA LEU A 212 -19.65 16.03 -3.23
C LEU A 212 -20.07 17.03 -4.31
N ALA A 213 -19.14 17.83 -4.80
CA ALA A 213 -19.42 18.90 -5.76
C ALA A 213 -19.60 18.37 -7.20
N GLY A 214 -18.99 17.24 -7.52
CA GLY A 214 -18.93 16.72 -8.88
C GLY A 214 -18.05 17.56 -9.82
N HIS A 215 -17.89 17.08 -11.05
CA HIS A 215 -17.03 17.76 -12.04
C HIS A 215 -17.51 19.16 -12.47
N ARG A 216 -18.80 19.43 -12.36
CA ARG A 216 -19.41 20.70 -12.82
C ARG A 216 -19.16 21.87 -11.89
N ALA A 217 -18.95 21.63 -10.59
CA ALA A 217 -18.70 22.67 -9.58
C ALA A 217 -17.20 22.85 -9.27
N ARG A 218 -16.31 22.44 -10.17
CA ARG A 218 -14.87 22.44 -9.92
C ARG A 218 -14.28 23.83 -9.63
N SER A 219 -14.81 24.90 -10.25
CA SER A 219 -14.36 26.28 -10.00
C SER A 219 -14.83 26.79 -8.61
N GLU A 220 -16.06 26.49 -8.23
CA GLU A 220 -16.62 26.88 -6.92
C GLU A 220 -16.00 26.05 -5.78
N ALA A 221 -15.76 24.77 -6.03
CA ALA A 221 -15.11 23.87 -5.10
C ALA A 221 -13.60 24.17 -4.92
N ALA A 222 -12.97 24.85 -5.86
CA ALA A 222 -11.53 25.15 -5.80
C ALA A 222 -11.17 26.05 -4.61
N ASP A 223 -12.00 27.01 -4.25
CA ASP A 223 -11.77 27.86 -3.09
C ASP A 223 -11.84 27.05 -1.79
N LEU A 224 -12.86 26.22 -1.64
CA LEU A 224 -12.99 25.33 -0.48
C LEU A 224 -11.81 24.35 -0.37
N SER A 225 -11.34 23.81 -1.50
CA SER A 225 -10.17 22.92 -1.53
C SER A 225 -8.90 23.64 -1.10
N ARG A 226 -8.70 24.90 -1.54
CA ARG A 226 -7.55 25.70 -1.08
C ARG A 226 -7.61 25.97 0.43
N ARG A 227 -8.79 26.33 0.95
CA ARG A 227 -9.01 26.58 2.38
C ARG A 227 -8.76 25.34 3.22
N ALA A 228 -9.32 24.19 2.82
CA ALA A 228 -9.09 22.92 3.51
C ALA A 228 -7.60 22.55 3.54
N ARG A 229 -6.89 22.77 2.40
CA ARG A 229 -5.45 22.54 2.34
C ARG A 229 -4.67 23.51 3.24
N ALA A 230 -4.99 24.79 3.25
CA ALA A 230 -4.33 25.78 4.10
C ALA A 230 -4.53 25.46 5.60
N GLU A 231 -5.72 25.03 5.99
CA GLU A 231 -6.02 24.56 7.35
C GLU A 231 -5.19 23.31 7.69
N GLY A 232 -5.14 22.32 6.78
CA GLY A 232 -4.30 21.13 6.95
C GLY A 232 -2.82 21.45 7.13
N ILE A 233 -2.28 22.39 6.37
CA ILE A 233 -0.91 22.90 6.52
C ILE A 233 -0.72 23.52 7.90
N ALA A 234 -1.60 24.43 8.32
CA ALA A 234 -1.51 25.09 9.62
C ALA A 234 -1.54 24.08 10.79
N VAL A 235 -2.34 23.01 10.68
CA VAL A 235 -2.40 21.93 11.67
C VAL A 235 -1.07 21.17 11.73
N LEU A 236 -0.47 20.82 10.59
CA LEU A 236 0.82 20.11 10.54
C LEU A 236 1.95 20.98 11.09
N ASP A 237 2.00 22.25 10.71
CA ASP A 237 2.99 23.22 11.18
C ASP A 237 2.88 23.42 12.71
N ALA A 238 1.67 23.59 13.24
CA ALA A 238 1.43 23.71 14.68
C ALA A 238 1.83 22.44 15.46
N ALA A 239 1.73 21.28 14.83
CA ALA A 239 2.12 19.99 15.40
C ALA A 239 3.63 19.67 15.20
N GLY A 240 4.38 20.50 14.49
CA GLY A 240 5.79 20.26 14.16
C GLY A 240 5.99 19.07 13.21
N ILE A 241 4.98 18.74 12.40
CA ILE A 241 5.00 17.59 11.49
C ILE A 241 5.47 18.05 10.10
N GLY A 242 6.64 17.54 9.67
CA GLY A 242 7.15 17.80 8.33
C GLY A 242 6.36 17.07 7.24
N TYR A 243 6.22 17.73 6.08
CA TYR A 243 5.56 17.16 4.91
C TYR A 243 6.32 17.53 3.62
N ALA A 244 6.19 16.70 2.60
CA ALA A 244 6.75 16.99 1.28
C ALA A 244 5.92 18.08 0.60
N SER A 245 6.60 19.08 0.05
CA SER A 245 5.98 20.16 -0.72
C SER A 245 5.37 19.64 -2.05
N ASP A 246 4.51 20.47 -2.66
CA ASP A 246 3.97 20.15 -3.99
C ASP A 246 5.07 20.09 -5.04
N GLN A 247 6.07 20.96 -4.94
CA GLN A 247 7.22 20.97 -5.85
C GLN A 247 8.04 19.69 -5.74
N GLU A 248 8.36 19.23 -4.52
CA GLU A 248 9.06 17.95 -4.29
C GLU A 248 8.23 16.78 -4.80
N SER A 249 6.92 16.80 -4.52
CA SER A 249 6.01 15.75 -4.96
C SER A 249 5.87 15.71 -6.49
N ALA A 250 5.82 16.87 -7.15
CA ALA A 250 5.81 16.96 -8.61
C ALA A 250 7.12 16.46 -9.22
N ALA A 251 8.26 16.91 -8.67
CA ALA A 251 9.58 16.44 -9.11
C ALA A 251 9.76 14.93 -8.98
N ALA A 252 9.28 14.34 -7.87
CA ALA A 252 9.36 12.89 -7.65
C ALA A 252 8.48 12.09 -8.63
N ARG A 253 7.34 12.64 -9.05
CA ARG A 253 6.48 12.01 -10.08
C ARG A 253 7.04 12.14 -11.49
N GLY A 254 7.95 13.08 -11.71
CA GLY A 254 8.33 13.54 -13.06
C GLY A 254 7.18 14.30 -13.73
N ASP A 255 7.36 14.77 -14.93
CA ASP A 255 6.33 15.44 -15.75
C ASP A 255 5.34 14.38 -16.30
N ARG A 256 4.49 13.84 -15.46
CA ARG A 256 3.53 12.77 -15.77
C ARG A 256 2.10 13.22 -15.64
#